data_a0fa201ee6263466ef5ef8ac2a803f39
#
_entry.id   a0fa201ee6263466ef5ef8ac2a803f39
#
_cell.length_a   1.000
_cell.length_b   1.000
_cell.length_c   1.000
_cell.angle_alpha   90.00
_cell.angle_beta   90.00
_cell.angle_gamma   90.00
#
_symmetry.space_group_name_H-M   'P 1'
#
loop_
_entity.id
_entity.type
_entity.pdbx_description
1 polymer ?
#
loop_
_entity_poly.entity_id
_entity_poly.type
_entity_poly.pdbx_seq_one_letter_code
_entity_poly.pdbx_strand_id
1 'polypeptide(L)'
;MIQDAVQIFIKNEPAILEGDFEFSLMDKSKYKAQIEDIINLSVKNIYQSKEVIQKEVVGHRAISLLLNCYTEASVRSFEGKANIHDNLILSLVPEGTPMVGETLYETLLNSSCFVASLSDGKALSIAKDIGG
;
A
#
# COMPACT_ATOMS: atom_id res chain seq x y z
N MET A 1 -4.44 -21.66 -20.78
CA MET A 1 -4.80 -20.39 -20.11
C MET A 1 -4.08 -19.21 -20.70
N ILE A 2 -2.74 -19.14 -20.70
CA ILE A 2 -1.99 -17.97 -21.26
C ILE A 2 -2.32 -17.68 -22.72
N GLN A 3 -2.26 -18.67 -23.60
CA GLN A 3 -2.63 -18.51 -25.02
C GLN A 3 -4.08 -18.01 -25.22
N ASP A 4 -4.99 -18.49 -24.38
CA ASP A 4 -6.41 -18.08 -24.42
C ASP A 4 -6.54 -16.58 -24.02
N ALA A 5 -5.85 -16.16 -22.98
CA ALA A 5 -5.82 -14.75 -22.57
C ALA A 5 -5.24 -13.84 -23.66
N VAL A 6 -4.14 -14.28 -24.31
CA VAL A 6 -3.54 -13.55 -25.45
C VAL A 6 -4.53 -13.42 -26.61
N GLN A 7 -5.25 -14.48 -26.97
CA GLN A 7 -6.24 -14.44 -28.04
C GLN A 7 -7.40 -13.50 -27.70
N ILE A 8 -7.87 -13.51 -26.42
CA ILE A 8 -8.93 -12.61 -25.95
C ILE A 8 -8.43 -11.16 -26.03
N PHE A 9 -7.19 -10.88 -25.60
CA PHE A 9 -6.60 -9.55 -25.70
C PHE A 9 -6.57 -9.06 -27.14
N ILE A 10 -5.95 -9.82 -28.05
CA ILE A 10 -5.84 -9.44 -29.46
C ILE A 10 -7.22 -9.20 -30.10
N LYS A 11 -8.19 -10.06 -29.78
CA LYS A 11 -9.55 -9.94 -30.33
C LYS A 11 -10.26 -8.66 -29.85
N ASN A 12 -9.96 -8.20 -28.64
CA ASN A 12 -10.63 -7.05 -28.02
C ASN A 12 -9.72 -5.82 -27.90
N GLU A 13 -8.54 -5.84 -28.53
CA GLU A 13 -7.55 -4.75 -28.48
C GLU A 13 -8.16 -3.37 -28.76
N PRO A 14 -9.00 -3.16 -29.84
CA PRO A 14 -9.59 -1.86 -30.09
C PRO A 14 -10.47 -1.39 -28.92
N ALA A 15 -11.34 -2.25 -28.40
CA ALA A 15 -12.22 -1.90 -27.29
C ALA A 15 -11.46 -1.65 -25.99
N ILE A 16 -10.32 -2.33 -25.78
CA ILE A 16 -9.43 -2.10 -24.62
C ILE A 16 -8.77 -0.71 -24.72
N LEU A 17 -8.30 -0.35 -25.92
CA LEU A 17 -7.65 0.95 -26.16
C LEU A 17 -8.65 2.12 -26.08
N GLU A 18 -9.90 1.90 -26.46
CA GLU A 18 -10.99 2.88 -26.37
C GLU A 18 -11.58 2.98 -24.95
N GLY A 19 -11.27 2.03 -24.06
CA GLY A 19 -11.81 1.99 -22.70
C GLY A 19 -13.19 1.33 -22.59
N ASP A 20 -13.67 0.70 -23.65
CA ASP A 20 -15.00 0.06 -23.72
C ASP A 20 -14.99 -1.40 -23.25
N PHE A 21 -13.82 -1.94 -22.88
CA PHE A 21 -13.71 -3.32 -22.39
C PHE A 21 -13.77 -3.36 -20.87
N GLU A 22 -14.97 -3.56 -20.33
CA GLU A 22 -15.27 -3.53 -18.88
C GLU A 22 -14.94 -4.82 -18.11
N PHE A 23 -14.38 -5.83 -18.77
CA PHE A 23 -14.15 -7.16 -18.20
C PHE A 23 -12.66 -7.44 -18.01
N SER A 24 -12.32 -8.33 -17.06
CA SER A 24 -10.99 -8.92 -17.08
C SER A 24 -10.85 -9.91 -18.24
N LEU A 25 -9.63 -10.12 -18.74
CA LEU A 25 -9.38 -11.12 -19.79
C LEU A 25 -9.80 -12.53 -19.33
N MET A 26 -9.69 -12.80 -18.03
CA MET A 26 -10.04 -14.08 -17.44
C MET A 26 -11.55 -14.30 -17.38
N ASP A 27 -12.37 -13.24 -17.26
CA ASP A 27 -13.83 -13.34 -17.30
C ASP A 27 -14.35 -13.80 -18.66
N LYS A 28 -13.61 -13.53 -19.74
CA LYS A 28 -13.94 -13.95 -21.11
C LYS A 28 -13.27 -15.28 -21.50
N SER A 29 -12.45 -15.83 -20.63
CA SER A 29 -11.74 -17.09 -20.88
C SER A 29 -12.70 -18.28 -20.83
N LYS A 30 -12.48 -19.24 -21.74
CA LYS A 30 -13.14 -20.57 -21.67
C LYS A 30 -12.81 -21.36 -20.41
N TYR A 31 -11.80 -20.94 -19.68
CA TYR A 31 -11.37 -21.52 -18.40
C TYR A 31 -11.90 -20.76 -17.18
N LYS A 32 -12.87 -19.85 -17.36
CA LYS A 32 -13.41 -19.03 -16.27
C LYS A 32 -13.80 -19.85 -15.05
N ALA A 33 -14.56 -20.92 -15.22
CA ALA A 33 -15.00 -21.77 -14.11
C ALA A 33 -13.83 -22.37 -13.32
N GLN A 34 -12.82 -22.89 -14.02
CA GLN A 34 -11.62 -23.46 -13.38
C GLN A 34 -10.80 -22.38 -12.66
N ILE A 35 -10.75 -21.16 -13.21
CA ILE A 35 -10.08 -20.02 -12.59
C ILE A 35 -10.82 -19.63 -11.30
N GLU A 36 -12.14 -19.54 -11.34
CA GLU A 36 -12.98 -19.26 -10.17
C GLU A 36 -12.78 -20.31 -9.07
N ASP A 37 -12.72 -21.60 -9.41
CA ASP A 37 -12.43 -22.68 -8.46
C ASP A 37 -11.05 -22.53 -7.82
N ILE A 38 -10.02 -22.20 -8.61
CA ILE A 38 -8.67 -21.95 -8.11
C ILE A 38 -8.64 -20.74 -7.17
N ILE A 39 -9.30 -19.65 -7.54
CA ILE A 39 -9.39 -18.44 -6.72
C ILE A 39 -10.09 -18.76 -5.39
N ASN A 40 -11.24 -19.44 -5.43
CA ASN A 40 -11.99 -19.81 -4.23
C ASN A 40 -11.17 -20.69 -3.28
N LEU A 41 -10.47 -21.70 -3.83
CA LEU A 41 -9.55 -22.55 -3.05
C LEU A 41 -8.40 -21.74 -2.44
N SER A 42 -7.82 -20.82 -3.21
CA SER A 42 -6.71 -19.96 -2.76
C SER A 42 -7.17 -19.00 -1.68
N VAL A 43 -8.33 -18.36 -1.85
CA VAL A 43 -8.92 -17.46 -0.85
C VAL A 43 -9.13 -18.21 0.46
N LYS A 44 -9.78 -19.37 0.40
CA LYS A 44 -10.12 -20.15 1.61
C LYS A 44 -8.89 -20.71 2.33
N ASN A 45 -7.91 -21.24 1.60
CA ASN A 45 -6.82 -21.99 2.20
C ASN A 45 -5.53 -21.21 2.39
N ILE A 46 -5.35 -20.10 1.66
CA ILE A 46 -4.15 -19.27 1.72
C ILE A 46 -4.49 -17.91 2.33
N TYR A 47 -5.29 -17.10 1.63
CA TYR A 47 -5.54 -15.71 2.04
C TYR A 47 -6.32 -15.58 3.35
N GLN A 48 -7.22 -16.53 3.66
CA GLN A 48 -7.95 -16.59 4.94
C GLN A 48 -7.26 -17.45 6.00
N SER A 49 -6.03 -17.89 5.77
CA SER A 49 -5.28 -18.62 6.79
C SER A 49 -4.97 -17.72 7.99
N LYS A 50 -4.96 -18.31 9.19
CA LYS A 50 -4.67 -17.60 10.44
C LYS A 50 -3.33 -16.86 10.36
N GLU A 51 -2.34 -17.44 9.72
CA GLU A 51 -1.00 -16.88 9.59
C GLU A 51 -1.01 -15.60 8.72
N VAL A 52 -1.74 -15.61 7.60
CA VAL A 52 -1.87 -14.45 6.71
C VAL A 52 -2.64 -13.34 7.41
N ILE A 53 -3.79 -13.67 8.02
CA ILE A 53 -4.61 -12.68 8.77
C ILE A 53 -3.79 -12.04 9.90
N GLN A 54 -2.96 -12.81 10.62
CA GLN A 54 -2.09 -12.23 11.65
C GLN A 54 -1.09 -11.23 11.06
N LYS A 55 -0.48 -11.54 9.91
CA LYS A 55 0.45 -10.63 9.22
C LYS A 55 -0.26 -9.35 8.74
N GLU A 56 -1.46 -9.48 8.20
CA GLU A 56 -2.28 -8.33 7.78
C GLU A 56 -2.62 -7.41 8.96
N VAL A 57 -3.06 -7.97 10.08
CA VAL A 57 -3.39 -7.19 11.29
C VAL A 57 -2.16 -6.45 11.81
N VAL A 58 -0.99 -7.12 11.86
CA VAL A 58 0.26 -6.51 12.29
C VAL A 58 0.70 -5.41 11.32
N GLY A 59 0.64 -5.67 10.02
CA GLY A 59 0.97 -4.69 8.98
C GLY A 59 0.06 -3.45 9.05
N HIS A 60 -1.25 -3.64 9.17
CA HIS A 60 -2.20 -2.54 9.32
C HIS A 60 -1.89 -1.67 10.56
N ARG A 61 -1.59 -2.29 11.70
CA ARG A 61 -1.22 -1.55 12.93
C ARG A 61 0.09 -0.77 12.74
N ALA A 62 1.09 -1.38 12.12
CA ALA A 62 2.37 -0.74 11.86
C ALA A 62 2.21 0.50 10.97
N ILE A 63 1.52 0.36 9.83
CA ILE A 63 1.28 1.48 8.91
C ILE A 63 0.47 2.59 9.58
N SER A 64 -0.59 2.25 10.32
CA SER A 64 -1.40 3.25 11.04
C SER A 64 -0.58 4.01 12.08
N LEU A 65 0.27 3.31 12.85
CA LEU A 65 1.16 3.95 13.82
C LEU A 65 2.14 4.91 13.14
N LEU A 66 2.80 4.46 12.07
CA LEU A 66 3.79 5.27 11.36
C LEU A 66 3.14 6.51 10.71
N LEU A 67 2.01 6.34 10.03
CA LEU A 67 1.27 7.46 9.45
C LEU A 67 0.89 8.48 10.51
N ASN A 68 0.33 8.05 11.64
CA ASN A 68 -0.04 8.96 12.71
C ASN A 68 1.19 9.70 13.26
N CYS A 69 2.25 8.99 13.65
CA CYS A 69 3.43 9.59 14.25
C CYS A 69 4.11 10.60 13.31
N TYR A 70 4.37 10.21 12.06
CA TYR A 70 5.06 11.08 11.11
C TYR A 70 4.20 12.24 10.63
N THR A 71 2.91 12.00 10.38
CA THR A 71 2.00 13.07 9.95
C THR A 71 1.81 14.11 11.05
N GLU A 72 1.56 13.69 12.28
CA GLU A 72 1.40 14.64 13.40
C GLU A 72 2.67 15.44 13.68
N ALA A 73 3.83 14.78 13.69
CA ALA A 73 5.11 15.47 13.88
C ALA A 73 5.40 16.48 12.77
N SER A 74 5.14 16.09 11.50
CA SER A 74 5.34 16.96 10.34
C SER A 74 4.38 18.15 10.33
N VAL A 75 3.10 17.94 10.67
CA VAL A 75 2.10 19.02 10.74
C VAL A 75 2.44 19.99 11.88
N ARG A 76 2.77 19.49 13.07
CA ARG A 76 3.20 20.36 14.17
C ARG A 76 4.48 21.14 13.83
N SER A 77 5.40 20.53 13.09
CA SER A 77 6.60 21.20 12.59
C SER A 77 6.26 22.30 11.57
N PHE A 78 5.36 22.02 10.63
CA PHE A 78 4.86 22.99 9.66
C PHE A 78 4.19 24.19 10.34
N GLU A 79 3.42 23.96 11.41
CA GLU A 79 2.77 25.02 12.18
C GLU A 79 3.71 25.77 13.16
N GLY A 80 4.97 25.39 13.26
CA GLY A 80 5.91 25.95 14.23
C GLY A 80 5.63 25.57 15.68
N LYS A 81 4.91 24.45 15.91
CA LYS A 81 4.47 23.93 17.22
C LYS A 81 5.13 22.62 17.61
N ALA A 82 6.16 22.18 16.86
CA ALA A 82 6.84 20.94 17.13
C ALA A 82 7.46 20.92 18.53
N ASN A 83 7.19 19.83 19.27
CA ASN A 83 7.79 19.58 20.55
C ASN A 83 9.07 18.73 20.42
N ILE A 84 9.72 18.41 21.55
CA ILE A 84 10.95 17.61 21.57
C ILE A 84 10.70 16.21 20.94
N HIS A 85 9.58 15.58 21.25
CA HIS A 85 9.23 14.26 20.73
C HIS A 85 9.04 14.29 19.22
N ASP A 86 8.36 15.32 18.68
CA ASP A 86 8.17 15.48 17.24
C ASP A 86 9.51 15.60 16.51
N ASN A 87 10.44 16.38 17.06
CA ASN A 87 11.78 16.52 16.50
C ASN A 87 12.57 15.21 16.53
N LEU A 88 12.42 14.40 17.59
CA LEU A 88 13.03 13.07 17.66
C LEU A 88 12.44 12.13 16.59
N ILE A 89 11.12 12.08 16.43
CA ILE A 89 10.46 11.29 15.38
C ILE A 89 10.96 11.69 14.00
N LEU A 90 11.02 12.98 13.70
CA LEU A 90 11.51 13.48 12.40
C LEU A 90 12.99 13.21 12.18
N SER A 91 13.81 13.16 13.24
CA SER A 91 15.23 12.83 13.12
C SER A 91 15.51 11.35 12.78
N LEU A 92 14.52 10.46 12.91
CA LEU A 92 14.62 9.06 12.48
C LEU A 92 14.45 8.90 10.95
N VAL A 93 13.99 9.94 10.28
CA VAL A 93 13.84 9.95 8.82
C VAL A 93 15.21 10.13 8.18
N PRO A 94 15.51 9.40 7.08
CA PRO A 94 16.78 9.55 6.37
C PRO A 94 17.03 10.99 5.93
N GLU A 95 18.29 11.42 6.05
CA GLU A 95 18.72 12.77 5.66
C GLU A 95 18.33 13.07 4.20
N GLY A 96 17.83 14.27 3.94
CA GLY A 96 17.38 14.69 2.61
C GLY A 96 15.95 14.27 2.23
N THR A 97 15.25 13.52 3.09
CA THR A 97 13.83 13.19 2.86
C THR A 97 12.96 14.38 3.28
N PRO A 98 12.19 15.00 2.36
CA PRO A 98 11.32 16.10 2.72
C PRO A 98 10.14 15.60 3.56
N MET A 99 9.99 16.12 4.78
CA MET A 99 8.84 15.80 5.64
C MET A 99 7.91 17.00 5.79
N VAL A 100 8.43 18.22 5.71
CA VAL A 100 7.68 19.46 5.77
C VAL A 100 7.76 20.13 4.39
N GLY A 101 6.60 20.54 3.85
CA GLY A 101 6.47 21.24 2.58
C GLY A 101 6.17 22.73 2.77
N GLU A 102 5.96 23.46 1.67
CA GLU A 102 5.55 24.86 1.69
C GLU A 102 4.07 25.02 2.07
N THR A 103 3.27 23.98 1.87
CA THR A 103 1.84 23.92 2.20
C THR A 103 1.53 22.75 3.12
N LEU A 104 0.38 22.81 3.79
CA LEU A 104 -0.12 21.69 4.60
C LEU A 104 -0.34 20.44 3.72
N TYR A 105 -0.84 20.61 2.50
CA TYR A 105 -1.04 19.51 1.57
C TYR A 105 0.28 18.81 1.24
N GLU A 106 1.32 19.55 0.90
CA GLU A 106 2.65 18.99 0.63
C GLU A 106 3.24 18.29 1.85
N THR A 107 3.07 18.85 3.04
CA THR A 107 3.51 18.24 4.30
C THR A 107 2.84 16.89 4.52
N LEU A 108 1.52 16.81 4.31
CA LEU A 108 0.77 15.54 4.42
C LEU A 108 1.19 14.53 3.34
N LEU A 109 1.38 15.01 2.11
CA LEU A 109 1.81 14.18 1.00
C LEU A 109 3.23 13.61 1.25
N ASN A 110 4.16 14.43 1.67
CA ASN A 110 5.54 14.03 1.98
C ASN A 110 5.58 12.95 3.06
N SER A 111 4.84 13.12 4.15
CA SER A 111 4.73 12.13 5.22
C SER A 111 4.16 10.80 4.71
N SER A 112 3.10 10.87 3.90
CA SER A 112 2.46 9.70 3.29
C SER A 112 3.40 8.99 2.31
N CYS A 113 4.10 9.73 1.47
CA CYS A 113 5.08 9.19 0.52
C CYS A 113 6.26 8.55 1.24
N PHE A 114 6.74 9.13 2.34
CA PHE A 114 7.79 8.52 3.16
C PHE A 114 7.36 7.16 3.67
N VAL A 115 6.18 7.06 4.32
CA VAL A 115 5.67 5.78 4.84
C VAL A 115 5.44 4.77 3.70
N ALA A 116 4.89 5.20 2.57
CA ALA A 116 4.67 4.35 1.40
C ALA A 116 5.97 3.84 0.76
N SER A 117 7.09 4.53 0.94
CA SER A 117 8.40 4.13 0.43
C SER A 117 9.08 3.03 1.25
N LEU A 118 8.58 2.75 2.46
CA LEU A 118 9.15 1.74 3.34
C LEU A 118 8.82 0.33 2.83
N SER A 119 9.80 -0.57 2.88
CA SER A 119 9.51 -2.00 2.76
C SER A 119 8.80 -2.51 4.01
N ASP A 120 8.04 -3.61 3.88
CA ASP A 120 7.30 -4.22 5.00
C ASP A 120 8.18 -4.46 6.22
N GLY A 121 9.37 -5.05 6.01
CA GLY A 121 10.32 -5.31 7.09
C GLY A 121 10.83 -4.03 7.77
N LYS A 122 11.07 -2.95 6.99
CA LYS A 122 11.51 -1.67 7.55
C LYS A 122 10.39 -0.98 8.31
N ALA A 123 9.15 -0.99 7.77
CA ALA A 123 7.99 -0.44 8.43
C ALA A 123 7.72 -1.13 9.78
N LEU A 124 7.77 -2.47 9.82
CA LEU A 124 7.61 -3.24 11.06
C LEU A 124 8.72 -2.94 12.08
N SER A 125 9.98 -2.81 11.63
CA SER A 125 11.10 -2.45 12.52
C SER A 125 10.89 -1.08 13.15
N ILE A 126 10.61 -0.05 12.34
CA ILE A 126 10.39 1.31 12.83
C ILE A 126 9.16 1.36 13.75
N ALA A 127 8.07 0.70 13.37
CA ALA A 127 6.86 0.66 14.18
C ALA A 127 7.11 0.01 15.56
N LYS A 128 7.96 -1.01 15.63
CA LYS A 128 8.38 -1.63 16.90
C LYS A 128 9.23 -0.67 17.73
N ASP A 129 10.16 0.04 17.09
CA ASP A 129 11.07 0.97 17.80
C ASP A 129 10.31 2.19 18.38
N ILE A 130 9.25 2.66 17.68
CA ILE A 130 8.42 3.79 18.10
C ILE A 130 7.30 3.36 19.08
N GLY A 131 6.71 2.20 18.85
CA GLY A 131 5.52 1.75 19.58
C GLY A 131 5.79 0.98 20.88
N GLY A 132 7.03 0.57 21.11
CA GLY A 132 7.46 -0.20 22.32
C GLY A 132 7.13 -1.68 22.21
#